data_db1cf848360de8442d532bb945cb3200
#
_entry.id   db1cf848360de8442d532bb945cb3200
#
_cell.length_a   1.000
_cell.length_b   1.000
_cell.length_c   1.000
_cell.angle_alpha   90.00
_cell.angle_beta   90.00
_cell.angle_gamma   90.00
#
_symmetry.space_group_name_H-M   'P 1'
#
loop_
_entity.id
_entity.type
_entity.pdbx_description
1 polymer ?
#
loop_
_entity_poly.entity_id
_entity_poly.type
_entity_poly.pdbx_seq_one_letter_code
_entity_poly.pdbx_strand_id
1 'polypeptide(L)'
;MTFPLAACAEMLWQDRPIAWRASRLHEMGFGVGLWNWPDWDLAALERTGATFTIMNGYLEGRLADEEGADMLLASARETAEVGKRLGVQRLNLHGTGLGEGGTPIPQMPHVAPGVWVRAKDTLHRICDLGAEMGVTFTLENLNPREHPGCPFNSTVDVLGLVSAVDRPELRINLDLYHTQIGEGDVIRWAGACLPWIGEVQVADNPGRCEPGTGEMNWPNIAKALHEMGYDGPVGLEAFASGDPEDALEAFRAAFTL
;
A
#
# COMPACT_ATOMS: atom_id res chain seq x y z
N MET A 1 13.96 -19.49 1.07
CA MET A 1 14.13 -18.04 1.25
C MET A 1 12.76 -17.45 1.56
N THR A 2 12.68 -16.45 2.39
CA THR A 2 11.42 -15.84 2.81
C THR A 2 11.48 -14.35 2.50
N PHE A 3 10.38 -13.80 1.96
CA PHE A 3 10.22 -12.36 1.85
C PHE A 3 10.14 -11.71 3.24
N PRO A 4 10.51 -10.44 3.42
CA PRO A 4 10.11 -9.67 4.59
C PRO A 4 8.58 -9.58 4.63
N LEU A 5 7.94 -10.20 5.62
CA LEU A 5 6.48 -10.23 5.72
C LEU A 5 5.96 -9.14 6.67
N ALA A 6 4.90 -8.48 6.27
CA ALA A 6 4.19 -7.49 7.07
C ALA A 6 2.68 -7.74 7.04
N ALA A 7 1.92 -7.13 7.94
CA ALA A 7 0.46 -7.18 7.90
C ALA A 7 -0.16 -5.85 8.36
N CYS A 8 -1.33 -5.51 7.79
CA CYS A 8 -2.08 -4.34 8.13
C CYS A 8 -2.78 -4.50 9.49
N ALA A 9 -2.38 -3.69 10.47
CA ALA A 9 -2.90 -3.80 11.82
C ALA A 9 -4.37 -3.41 11.95
N GLU A 10 -4.90 -2.56 11.05
CA GLU A 10 -6.30 -2.16 11.07
C GLU A 10 -7.26 -3.28 10.66
N MET A 11 -6.80 -4.27 9.91
CA MET A 11 -7.66 -5.34 9.39
C MET A 11 -7.77 -6.57 10.29
N LEU A 12 -6.84 -6.72 11.23
CA LEU A 12 -6.77 -7.88 12.14
C LEU A 12 -7.16 -7.49 13.57
N TRP A 13 -7.75 -8.42 14.33
CA TRP A 13 -8.15 -8.23 15.73
C TRP A 13 -8.87 -6.88 15.99
N GLN A 14 -9.85 -6.56 15.16
CA GLN A 14 -10.52 -5.24 15.18
C GLN A 14 -11.17 -4.88 16.53
N ASP A 15 -11.36 -5.85 17.40
CA ASP A 15 -11.83 -5.69 18.79
C ASP A 15 -10.74 -5.27 19.78
N ARG A 16 -9.46 -5.21 19.36
CA ARG A 16 -8.32 -4.88 20.21
C ARG A 16 -7.76 -3.48 19.90
N PRO A 17 -7.14 -2.81 20.90
CA PRO A 17 -6.44 -1.55 20.63
C PRO A 17 -5.33 -1.71 19.60
N ILE A 18 -5.10 -0.69 18.75
CA ILE A 18 -4.13 -0.76 17.66
C ILE A 18 -2.70 -1.06 18.14
N ALA A 19 -2.28 -0.50 19.28
CA ALA A 19 -0.95 -0.77 19.85
C ALA A 19 -0.80 -2.24 20.28
N TRP A 20 -1.88 -2.89 20.77
CA TRP A 20 -1.87 -4.32 21.06
C TRP A 20 -1.70 -5.13 19.76
N ARG A 21 -2.43 -4.77 18.70
CA ARG A 21 -2.34 -5.43 17.38
C ARG A 21 -0.92 -5.33 16.81
N ALA A 22 -0.32 -4.14 16.86
CA ALA A 22 1.06 -3.91 16.43
C ALA A 22 2.07 -4.74 17.24
N SER A 23 1.92 -4.80 18.58
CA SER A 23 2.75 -5.66 19.44
C SER A 23 2.60 -7.14 19.06
N ARG A 24 1.35 -7.59 18.83
CA ARG A 24 1.09 -9.00 18.48
C ARG A 24 1.69 -9.38 17.14
N LEU A 25 1.56 -8.53 16.12
CA LEU A 25 2.24 -8.72 14.83
C LEU A 25 3.77 -8.83 14.99
N HIS A 26 4.35 -7.92 15.77
CA HIS A 26 5.78 -7.92 16.06
C HIS A 26 6.23 -9.19 16.75
N GLU A 27 5.51 -9.66 17.80
CA GLU A 27 5.78 -10.92 18.52
C GLU A 27 5.74 -12.12 17.57
N MET A 28 4.86 -12.11 16.59
CA MET A 28 4.76 -13.15 15.56
C MET A 28 5.80 -13.00 14.44
N GLY A 29 6.65 -11.96 14.47
CA GLY A 29 7.73 -11.74 13.52
C GLY A 29 7.29 -11.05 12.21
N PHE A 30 6.15 -10.36 12.20
CA PHE A 30 5.69 -9.54 11.09
C PHE A 30 6.06 -8.08 11.26
N GLY A 31 6.33 -7.40 10.15
CA GLY A 31 6.23 -5.95 10.09
C GLY A 31 4.79 -5.47 10.18
N VAL A 32 4.59 -4.18 10.45
CA VAL A 32 3.27 -3.58 10.67
C VAL A 32 2.98 -2.53 9.60
N GLY A 33 1.90 -2.71 8.87
CA GLY A 33 1.28 -1.66 8.05
C GLY A 33 0.24 -0.90 8.84
N LEU A 34 0.09 0.40 8.56
CA LEU A 34 -0.91 1.28 9.15
C LEU A 34 -1.64 2.09 8.07
N TRP A 35 -2.93 2.38 8.28
CA TRP A 35 -3.69 3.25 7.37
C TRP A 35 -3.81 4.67 7.92
N ASN A 36 -4.60 4.85 8.98
CA ASN A 36 -5.08 6.15 9.41
C ASN A 36 -4.46 6.58 10.73
N TRP A 37 -3.18 6.95 10.71
CA TRP A 37 -2.42 7.31 11.89
C TRP A 37 -3.04 8.41 12.78
N PRO A 38 -3.85 9.37 12.29
CA PRO A 38 -4.46 10.38 13.15
C PRO A 38 -5.40 9.83 14.23
N ASP A 39 -5.96 8.63 13.99
CA ASP A 39 -6.87 8.00 14.96
C ASP A 39 -6.14 7.30 16.11
N TRP A 40 -4.79 7.25 16.09
CA TRP A 40 -4.01 6.40 16.97
C TRP A 40 -3.11 7.17 17.94
N ASP A 41 -2.94 6.62 19.14
CA ASP A 41 -1.92 7.06 20.09
C ASP A 41 -0.51 6.67 19.58
N LEU A 42 0.15 7.61 18.93
CA LEU A 42 1.51 7.40 18.38
C LEU A 42 2.52 7.02 19.46
N ALA A 43 2.38 7.58 20.68
CA ALA A 43 3.29 7.25 21.77
C ALA A 43 3.06 5.80 22.27
N ALA A 44 1.83 5.28 22.18
CA ALA A 44 1.58 3.88 22.44
C ALA A 44 2.16 2.97 21.36
N LEU A 45 2.06 3.37 20.08
CA LEU A 45 2.67 2.64 18.96
C LEU A 45 4.20 2.58 19.07
N GLU A 46 4.86 3.70 19.37
CA GLU A 46 6.32 3.74 19.59
C GLU A 46 6.78 2.77 20.69
N ARG A 47 6.01 2.65 21.78
CA ARG A 47 6.35 1.75 22.88
C ARG A 47 6.22 0.27 22.55
N THR A 48 5.58 -0.09 21.45
CA THR A 48 5.46 -1.51 21.03
C THR A 48 6.79 -2.10 20.60
N GLY A 49 7.74 -1.29 20.13
CA GLY A 49 8.98 -1.76 19.52
C GLY A 49 8.78 -2.45 18.17
N ALA A 50 7.56 -2.39 17.61
CA ALA A 50 7.25 -3.00 16.32
C ALA A 50 7.98 -2.29 15.16
N THR A 51 8.28 -3.03 14.10
CA THR A 51 8.81 -2.47 12.86
C THR A 51 7.64 -2.07 11.97
N PHE A 52 7.39 -0.75 11.85
CA PHE A 52 6.38 -0.24 10.94
C PHE A 52 6.95 -0.15 9.52
N THR A 53 6.24 -0.70 8.54
CA THR A 53 6.76 -0.86 7.18
C THR A 53 6.19 0.13 6.19
N ILE A 54 4.89 0.39 6.28
CA ILE A 54 4.14 1.29 5.39
C ILE A 54 3.00 1.94 6.17
N MET A 55 2.61 3.15 5.77
CA MET A 55 1.40 3.83 6.24
C MET A 55 0.86 4.73 5.14
N ASN A 56 -0.42 5.17 5.27
CA ASN A 56 -0.93 6.21 4.39
C ASN A 56 0.00 7.42 4.42
N GLY A 57 0.35 7.92 3.24
CA GLY A 57 1.37 8.95 3.04
C GLY A 57 0.83 10.38 3.02
N TYR A 58 -0.48 10.56 3.20
CA TYR A 58 -1.14 11.86 3.21
C TYR A 58 -2.50 11.75 3.92
N LEU A 59 -3.08 12.88 4.26
CA LEU A 59 -4.41 12.98 4.91
C LEU A 59 -5.41 13.68 4.01
N GLU A 60 -4.95 14.67 3.25
CA GLU A 60 -5.78 15.54 2.42
C GLU A 60 -5.12 15.79 1.07
N GLY A 61 -5.91 16.24 0.12
CA GLY A 61 -5.43 16.67 -1.19
C GLY A 61 -5.67 15.63 -2.28
N ARG A 62 -5.18 15.93 -3.47
CA ARG A 62 -5.44 15.16 -4.69
C ARG A 62 -4.28 15.32 -5.68
N LEU A 63 -3.99 14.27 -6.44
CA LEU A 63 -2.89 14.30 -7.42
C LEU A 63 -3.19 15.20 -8.64
N ALA A 64 -4.44 15.26 -9.05
CA ALA A 64 -4.81 15.63 -10.41
C ALA A 64 -5.36 17.04 -10.58
N ASP A 65 -5.43 17.83 -9.52
CA ASP A 65 -5.80 19.25 -9.58
C ASP A 65 -4.83 20.14 -8.81
N GLU A 66 -4.73 21.39 -9.20
CA GLU A 66 -3.70 22.30 -8.71
C GLU A 66 -3.87 22.64 -7.21
N GLU A 67 -5.10 22.93 -6.78
CA GLU A 67 -5.41 23.20 -5.37
C GLU A 67 -5.21 21.93 -4.51
N GLY A 68 -5.69 20.78 -4.99
CA GLY A 68 -5.52 19.50 -4.31
C GLY A 68 -4.08 19.07 -4.21
N ALA A 69 -3.21 19.41 -5.17
CA ALA A 69 -1.79 19.11 -5.15
C ALA A 69 -1.05 19.81 -4.00
N ASP A 70 -1.37 21.08 -3.72
CA ASP A 70 -0.74 21.81 -2.63
C ASP A 70 -1.18 21.27 -1.26
N MET A 71 -2.46 20.91 -1.11
CA MET A 71 -2.98 20.24 0.08
C MET A 71 -2.32 18.87 0.28
N LEU A 72 -2.16 18.09 -0.81
CA LEU A 72 -1.49 16.78 -0.79
C LEU A 72 -0.07 16.91 -0.26
N LEU A 73 0.71 17.84 -0.79
CA LEU A 73 2.10 18.06 -0.37
C LEU A 73 2.22 18.52 1.08
N ALA A 74 1.30 19.38 1.54
CA ALA A 74 1.29 19.85 2.91
C ALA A 74 1.01 18.69 3.89
N SER A 75 -0.04 17.90 3.62
CA SER A 75 -0.41 16.75 4.45
C SER A 75 0.59 15.58 4.35
N ALA A 76 1.21 15.40 3.18
CA ALA A 76 2.27 14.41 3.00
C ALA A 76 3.54 14.76 3.81
N ARG A 77 3.87 16.05 3.92
CA ARG A 77 4.96 16.51 4.80
C ARG A 77 4.68 16.21 6.27
N GLU A 78 3.48 16.51 6.74
CA GLU A 78 3.06 16.19 8.12
C GLU A 78 3.14 14.68 8.37
N THR A 79 2.62 13.88 7.44
CA THR A 79 2.68 12.42 7.53
C THR A 79 4.11 11.89 7.51
N ALA A 80 5.00 12.49 6.72
CA ALA A 80 6.41 12.10 6.69
C ALA A 80 7.11 12.34 8.03
N GLU A 81 6.78 13.40 8.76
CA GLU A 81 7.29 13.61 10.13
C GLU A 81 6.81 12.51 11.09
N VAL A 82 5.54 12.12 11.00
CA VAL A 82 5.02 10.99 11.78
C VAL A 82 5.68 9.67 11.37
N GLY A 83 5.86 9.46 10.07
CA GLY A 83 6.58 8.29 9.54
C GLY A 83 8.00 8.18 10.10
N LYS A 84 8.75 9.27 10.12
CA LYS A 84 10.08 9.31 10.74
C LYS A 84 10.04 8.95 12.23
N ARG A 85 9.07 9.47 12.94
CA ARG A 85 8.87 9.19 14.38
C ARG A 85 8.63 7.70 14.64
N LEU A 86 7.85 7.03 13.81
CA LEU A 86 7.57 5.60 13.88
C LEU A 86 8.61 4.71 13.18
N GLY A 87 9.57 5.30 12.45
CA GLY A 87 10.55 4.57 11.66
C GLY A 87 10.01 4.02 10.34
N VAL A 88 8.85 4.48 9.89
CA VAL A 88 8.24 4.10 8.61
C VAL A 88 9.00 4.76 7.46
N GLN A 89 9.36 3.99 6.46
CA GLN A 89 10.10 4.49 5.29
C GLN A 89 9.25 4.58 4.02
N ARG A 90 8.09 3.90 3.97
CA ARG A 90 7.18 3.90 2.82
C ARG A 90 5.86 4.56 3.18
N LEU A 91 5.49 5.56 2.39
CA LEU A 91 4.30 6.38 2.57
C LEU A 91 3.39 6.21 1.36
N ASN A 92 2.24 5.57 1.55
CA ASN A 92 1.34 5.19 0.47
C ASN A 92 0.44 6.34 0.01
N LEU A 93 0.33 6.48 -1.30
CA LEU A 93 -0.54 7.45 -1.98
C LEU A 93 -1.59 6.71 -2.81
N HIS A 94 -2.74 7.36 -2.96
CA HIS A 94 -3.74 7.00 -3.95
C HIS A 94 -3.88 8.11 -5.00
N GLY A 95 -4.48 7.80 -6.13
CA GLY A 95 -4.74 8.80 -7.19
C GLY A 95 -5.77 9.87 -6.80
N THR A 96 -6.43 9.74 -5.65
CA THR A 96 -7.58 10.54 -5.20
C THR A 96 -7.40 11.03 -3.77
N GLY A 97 -8.35 11.86 -3.29
CA GLY A 97 -8.44 12.24 -1.88
C GLY A 97 -8.88 11.09 -0.98
N LEU A 98 -8.71 11.28 0.33
CA LEU A 98 -9.14 10.34 1.36
C LEU A 98 -10.40 10.83 2.07
N GLY A 99 -11.28 9.89 2.39
CA GLY A 99 -12.46 10.08 3.22
C GLY A 99 -12.24 9.59 4.64
N GLU A 100 -13.35 9.33 5.32
CA GLU A 100 -13.34 8.79 6.68
C GLU A 100 -12.54 7.50 6.77
N GLY A 101 -11.71 7.36 7.81
CA GLY A 101 -10.85 6.21 8.03
C GLY A 101 -9.71 6.06 7.01
N GLY A 102 -9.41 7.10 6.23
CA GLY A 102 -8.33 7.06 5.23
C GLY A 102 -8.69 6.31 3.93
N THR A 103 -9.99 6.11 3.66
CA THR A 103 -10.44 5.38 2.46
C THR A 103 -10.44 6.27 1.20
N PRO A 104 -9.98 5.79 0.03
CA PRO A 104 -10.05 6.54 -1.22
C PRO A 104 -11.48 6.92 -1.62
N ILE A 105 -11.68 8.18 -2.03
CA ILE A 105 -13.00 8.68 -2.43
C ILE A 105 -13.12 8.92 -3.93
N PRO A 106 -14.31 8.70 -4.54
CA PRO A 106 -14.54 9.03 -5.94
C PRO A 106 -14.33 10.53 -6.21
N GLN A 107 -13.64 10.86 -7.28
CA GLN A 107 -13.35 12.25 -7.63
C GLN A 107 -13.77 12.61 -9.08
N MET A 108 -13.49 11.72 -10.01
CA MET A 108 -13.83 11.93 -11.42
C MET A 108 -14.00 10.60 -12.16
N PRO A 109 -15.05 10.47 -12.98
CA PRO A 109 -15.31 9.22 -13.72
C PRO A 109 -14.39 9.02 -14.93
N HIS A 110 -13.74 10.07 -15.42
CA HIS A 110 -12.86 10.02 -16.60
C HIS A 110 -11.62 10.87 -16.38
N VAL A 111 -10.46 10.31 -16.74
CA VAL A 111 -9.15 10.95 -16.61
C VAL A 111 -8.72 11.48 -17.98
N ALA A 112 -8.94 12.78 -18.23
CA ALA A 112 -8.51 13.44 -19.46
C ALA A 112 -6.97 13.54 -19.54
N PRO A 113 -6.36 13.65 -20.74
CA PRO A 113 -4.90 13.72 -20.87
C PRO A 113 -4.21 14.80 -20.04
N GLY A 114 -4.83 15.98 -19.88
CA GLY A 114 -4.29 17.05 -19.02
C GLY A 114 -4.24 16.69 -17.52
N VAL A 115 -5.08 15.76 -17.09
CA VAL A 115 -5.08 15.23 -15.71
C VAL A 115 -3.83 14.37 -15.45
N TRP A 116 -3.41 13.56 -16.43
CA TRP A 116 -2.18 12.78 -16.38
C TRP A 116 -0.93 13.67 -16.25
N VAL A 117 -0.88 14.76 -17.01
CA VAL A 117 0.23 15.71 -16.94
C VAL A 117 0.32 16.34 -15.56
N ARG A 118 -0.79 16.83 -15.02
CA ARG A 118 -0.83 17.41 -13.66
C ARG A 118 -0.47 16.39 -12.58
N ALA A 119 -1.00 15.18 -12.66
CA ALA A 119 -0.66 14.11 -11.71
C ALA A 119 0.84 13.80 -11.73
N LYS A 120 1.45 13.69 -12.91
CA LYS A 120 2.88 13.52 -13.07
C LYS A 120 3.68 14.66 -12.44
N ASP A 121 3.28 15.92 -12.70
CA ASP A 121 3.96 17.09 -12.13
C ASP A 121 3.85 17.12 -10.60
N THR A 122 2.67 16.77 -10.06
CA THR A 122 2.48 16.63 -8.61
C THR A 122 3.36 15.52 -8.03
N LEU A 123 3.48 14.38 -8.71
CA LEU A 123 4.34 13.27 -8.27
C LEU A 123 5.83 13.64 -8.31
N HIS A 124 6.29 14.48 -9.23
CA HIS A 124 7.66 15.03 -9.18
C HIS A 124 7.88 15.87 -7.91
N ARG A 125 6.90 16.72 -7.53
CA ARG A 125 6.95 17.51 -6.28
C ARG A 125 6.94 16.60 -5.04
N ILE A 126 6.19 15.51 -5.06
CA ILE A 126 6.19 14.45 -4.03
C ILE A 126 7.56 13.77 -3.93
N CYS A 127 8.21 13.49 -5.06
CA CYS A 127 9.58 12.96 -5.08
C CYS A 127 10.58 13.93 -4.44
N ASP A 128 10.46 15.24 -4.74
CA ASP A 128 11.31 16.26 -4.14
C ASP A 128 11.13 16.30 -2.60
N LEU A 129 9.87 16.18 -2.14
CA LEU A 129 9.58 16.05 -0.72
C LEU A 129 10.16 14.75 -0.14
N GLY A 130 10.03 13.62 -0.85
CA GLY A 130 10.62 12.34 -0.45
C GLY A 130 12.13 12.41 -0.27
N ALA A 131 12.83 13.04 -1.22
CA ALA A 131 14.27 13.27 -1.15
C ALA A 131 14.67 14.18 0.06
N GLU A 132 13.91 15.27 0.29
CA GLU A 132 14.11 16.16 1.43
C GLU A 132 13.93 15.43 2.77
N MET A 133 12.86 14.61 2.86
CA MET A 133 12.45 13.96 4.10
C MET A 133 13.15 12.61 4.34
N GLY A 134 13.82 12.05 3.33
CA GLY A 134 14.45 10.72 3.39
C GLY A 134 13.44 9.57 3.46
N VAL A 135 12.29 9.71 2.78
CA VAL A 135 11.23 8.70 2.71
C VAL A 135 10.93 8.34 1.25
N THR A 136 10.37 7.18 1.03
CA THR A 136 9.87 6.75 -0.28
C THR A 136 8.35 6.82 -0.28
N PHE A 137 7.78 7.52 -1.25
CA PHE A 137 6.35 7.44 -1.50
C PHE A 137 6.03 6.25 -2.39
N THR A 138 4.90 5.61 -2.14
CA THR A 138 4.38 4.58 -3.04
C THR A 138 3.04 5.02 -3.59
N LEU A 139 2.75 4.68 -4.84
CA LEU A 139 1.43 4.88 -5.44
C LEU A 139 0.78 3.50 -5.59
N GLU A 140 -0.39 3.35 -5.00
CA GLU A 140 -1.13 2.10 -4.98
C GLU A 140 -2.08 1.99 -6.17
N ASN A 141 -2.07 0.82 -6.80
CA ASN A 141 -3.13 0.46 -7.70
C ASN A 141 -4.37 0.02 -6.89
N LEU A 142 -5.49 0.59 -7.27
CA LEU A 142 -6.81 0.15 -6.82
C LEU A 142 -7.46 -0.73 -7.90
N ASN A 143 -8.79 -0.87 -7.88
CA ASN A 143 -9.53 -1.46 -8.97
C ASN A 143 -10.82 -0.66 -9.26
N PRO A 144 -11.26 -0.59 -10.52
CA PRO A 144 -12.41 0.22 -10.91
C PRO A 144 -13.75 -0.34 -10.43
N ARG A 145 -13.81 -1.60 -9.99
CA ARG A 145 -15.04 -2.23 -9.51
C ARG A 145 -15.40 -1.79 -8.10
N GLU A 146 -14.41 -1.74 -7.20
CA GLU A 146 -14.60 -1.35 -5.80
C GLU A 146 -14.38 0.15 -5.56
N HIS A 147 -13.57 0.79 -6.42
CA HIS A 147 -13.26 2.20 -6.37
C HIS A 147 -13.68 2.95 -7.65
N PRO A 148 -14.98 2.88 -8.02
CA PRO A 148 -15.45 3.54 -9.24
C PRO A 148 -15.30 5.07 -9.12
N GLY A 149 -14.77 5.71 -10.17
CA GLY A 149 -14.58 7.16 -10.18
C GLY A 149 -13.35 7.67 -9.42
N CYS A 150 -12.53 6.80 -8.85
CA CYS A 150 -11.19 7.16 -8.40
C CYS A 150 -10.27 7.26 -9.63
N PRO A 151 -9.54 8.37 -9.83
CA PRO A 151 -8.58 8.46 -10.93
C PRO A 151 -7.38 7.56 -10.67
N PHE A 152 -6.79 7.05 -11.76
CA PHE A 152 -5.60 6.18 -11.72
C PHE A 152 -5.80 4.92 -10.84
N ASN A 153 -6.97 4.33 -10.91
CA ASN A 153 -7.38 3.21 -10.06
C ASN A 153 -7.10 1.83 -10.68
N SER A 154 -6.10 1.71 -11.53
CA SER A 154 -5.72 0.46 -12.17
C SER A 154 -4.20 0.24 -12.11
N THR A 155 -3.76 -1.02 -12.22
CA THR A 155 -2.34 -1.36 -12.30
C THR A 155 -1.68 -0.70 -13.51
N VAL A 156 -2.39 -0.63 -14.63
CA VAL A 156 -1.92 0.03 -15.87
C VAL A 156 -1.66 1.51 -15.64
N ASP A 157 -2.58 2.21 -14.97
CA ASP A 157 -2.47 3.65 -14.72
C ASP A 157 -1.31 3.96 -13.78
N VAL A 158 -1.20 3.21 -12.69
CA VAL A 158 -0.14 3.39 -11.70
C VAL A 158 1.23 3.11 -12.31
N LEU A 159 1.37 2.00 -13.07
CA LEU A 159 2.61 1.70 -13.80
C LEU A 159 2.95 2.83 -14.78
N GLY A 160 1.94 3.36 -15.50
CA GLY A 160 2.14 4.47 -16.45
C GLY A 160 2.66 5.73 -15.75
N LEU A 161 2.08 6.12 -14.61
CA LEU A 161 2.52 7.30 -13.84
C LEU A 161 3.90 7.11 -13.23
N VAL A 162 4.12 6.01 -12.51
CA VAL A 162 5.37 5.79 -11.78
C VAL A 162 6.55 5.62 -12.75
N SER A 163 6.37 4.88 -13.84
CA SER A 163 7.41 4.75 -14.87
C SER A 163 7.68 6.05 -15.63
N ALA A 164 6.67 6.92 -15.83
CA ALA A 164 6.84 8.22 -16.46
C ALA A 164 7.54 9.25 -15.56
N VAL A 165 7.42 9.13 -14.24
CA VAL A 165 8.15 9.93 -13.23
C VAL A 165 9.58 9.42 -13.06
N ASP A 166 9.74 8.11 -12.97
CA ASP A 166 11.03 7.37 -12.91
C ASP A 166 12.04 7.93 -11.91
N ARG A 167 11.56 8.17 -10.67
CA ARG A 167 12.36 8.69 -9.56
C ARG A 167 12.49 7.65 -8.44
N PRO A 168 13.64 7.54 -7.74
CA PRO A 168 13.83 6.58 -6.64
C PRO A 168 12.91 6.83 -5.44
N GLU A 169 12.44 8.05 -5.25
CA GLU A 169 11.54 8.43 -4.16
C GLU A 169 10.08 8.06 -4.42
N LEU A 170 9.75 7.53 -5.62
CA LEU A 170 8.42 7.05 -5.96
C LEU A 170 8.48 5.60 -6.42
N ARG A 171 7.70 4.74 -5.80
CA ARG A 171 7.57 3.32 -6.13
C ARG A 171 6.09 2.94 -6.27
N ILE A 172 5.84 1.73 -6.70
CA ILE A 172 4.50 1.13 -6.75
C ILE A 172 4.26 0.37 -5.43
N ASN A 173 3.16 0.63 -4.77
CA ASN A 173 2.55 -0.32 -3.86
C ASN A 173 1.66 -1.23 -4.71
N LEU A 174 2.16 -2.42 -5.05
CA LEU A 174 1.47 -3.32 -5.95
C LEU A 174 0.53 -4.22 -5.16
N ASP A 175 -0.74 -3.83 -5.09
CA ASP A 175 -1.78 -4.65 -4.48
C ASP A 175 -2.31 -5.69 -5.50
N LEU A 176 -1.97 -6.96 -5.25
CA LEU A 176 -2.35 -8.07 -6.12
C LEU A 176 -3.83 -8.44 -6.01
N TYR A 177 -4.50 -8.13 -4.89
CA TYR A 177 -5.94 -8.24 -4.77
C TYR A 177 -6.64 -7.31 -5.76
N HIS A 178 -6.22 -6.04 -5.78
CA HIS A 178 -6.76 -5.07 -6.71
C HIS A 178 -6.41 -5.41 -8.16
N THR A 179 -5.18 -5.85 -8.43
CA THR A 179 -4.77 -6.33 -9.76
C THR A 179 -5.64 -7.48 -10.24
N GLN A 180 -5.95 -8.47 -9.38
CA GLN A 180 -6.81 -9.60 -9.76
C GLN A 180 -8.20 -9.15 -10.17
N ILE A 181 -8.81 -8.23 -9.43
CA ILE A 181 -10.15 -7.72 -9.70
C ILE A 181 -10.20 -6.83 -10.94
N GLY A 182 -9.19 -6.00 -11.13
CA GLY A 182 -9.13 -5.02 -12.22
C GLY A 182 -8.71 -5.62 -13.54
N GLU A 183 -7.56 -6.28 -13.57
CA GLU A 183 -6.91 -6.74 -14.80
C GLU A 183 -6.79 -8.26 -14.91
N GLY A 184 -6.70 -8.98 -13.77
CA GLY A 184 -6.28 -10.38 -13.75
C GLY A 184 -4.80 -10.54 -14.12
N ASP A 185 -4.37 -11.78 -14.44
CA ASP A 185 -3.00 -12.07 -14.92
C ASP A 185 -1.89 -11.47 -14.01
N VAL A 186 -2.07 -11.63 -12.69
CA VAL A 186 -1.26 -10.94 -11.65
C VAL A 186 0.23 -11.17 -11.77
N ILE A 187 0.67 -12.37 -12.20
CA ILE A 187 2.11 -12.68 -12.39
C ILE A 187 2.72 -11.84 -13.50
N ARG A 188 2.00 -11.68 -14.62
CA ARG A 188 2.43 -10.81 -15.72
C ARG A 188 2.54 -9.35 -15.27
N TRP A 189 1.56 -8.86 -14.51
CA TRP A 189 1.59 -7.48 -13.99
C TRP A 189 2.70 -7.27 -12.98
N ALA A 190 2.94 -8.23 -12.09
CA ALA A 190 4.09 -8.17 -11.18
C ALA A 190 5.41 -8.06 -11.95
N GLY A 191 5.58 -8.85 -13.03
CA GLY A 191 6.76 -8.75 -13.90
C GLY A 191 6.88 -7.39 -14.60
N ALA A 192 5.77 -6.81 -15.08
CA ALA A 192 5.78 -5.50 -15.73
C ALA A 192 6.11 -4.36 -14.74
N CYS A 193 5.64 -4.45 -13.50
CA CYS A 193 5.87 -3.46 -12.45
C CYS A 193 7.23 -3.62 -11.75
N LEU A 194 7.92 -4.75 -11.91
CA LEU A 194 9.08 -5.16 -11.11
C LEU A 194 10.15 -4.07 -10.89
N PRO A 195 10.57 -3.27 -11.91
CA PRO A 195 11.58 -2.23 -11.72
C PRO A 195 11.17 -1.11 -10.75
N TRP A 196 9.88 -0.97 -10.51
CA TRP A 196 9.32 0.14 -9.72
C TRP A 196 8.59 -0.33 -8.44
N ILE A 197 8.52 -1.62 -8.14
CA ILE A 197 7.83 -2.12 -6.93
C ILE A 197 8.58 -1.66 -5.68
N GLY A 198 7.86 -1.02 -4.76
CA GLY A 198 8.32 -0.70 -3.41
C GLY A 198 7.81 -1.68 -2.35
N GLU A 199 6.59 -2.18 -2.56
CA GLU A 199 5.95 -3.20 -1.74
C GLU A 199 4.93 -3.97 -2.57
N VAL A 200 4.72 -5.24 -2.25
CA VAL A 200 3.61 -6.05 -2.77
C VAL A 200 2.60 -6.22 -1.65
N GLN A 201 1.33 -5.90 -1.90
CA GLN A 201 0.23 -6.20 -0.99
C GLN A 201 -0.60 -7.38 -1.48
N VAL A 202 -1.12 -8.15 -0.54
CA VAL A 202 -1.83 -9.40 -0.82
C VAL A 202 -3.10 -9.56 0.01
N ALA A 203 -4.16 -9.98 -0.64
CA ALA A 203 -5.36 -10.56 -0.08
C ALA A 203 -5.98 -11.50 -1.11
N ASP A 204 -6.69 -12.54 -0.66
CA ASP A 204 -7.36 -13.45 -1.59
C ASP A 204 -8.67 -12.87 -2.11
N ASN A 205 -9.03 -13.22 -3.33
CA ASN A 205 -10.26 -12.81 -3.99
C ASN A 205 -11.08 -14.06 -4.34
N PRO A 206 -12.41 -14.04 -4.09
CA PRO A 206 -13.18 -12.97 -3.43
C PRO A 206 -13.03 -12.96 -1.91
N GLY A 207 -13.43 -11.85 -1.28
CA GLY A 207 -13.60 -11.73 0.19
C GLY A 207 -12.53 -10.93 0.91
N ARG A 208 -11.39 -10.62 0.25
CA ARG A 208 -10.27 -9.85 0.83
C ARG A 208 -9.78 -10.42 2.17
N CYS A 209 -9.68 -11.76 2.22
CA CYS A 209 -9.16 -12.52 3.36
C CYS A 209 -7.75 -13.06 3.06
N GLU A 210 -7.21 -13.86 4.01
CA GLU A 210 -5.89 -14.46 3.90
C GLU A 210 -5.73 -15.40 2.69
N PRO A 211 -4.48 -15.64 2.21
CA PRO A 211 -4.18 -16.61 1.17
C PRO A 211 -4.76 -17.98 1.42
N GLY A 212 -5.45 -18.53 0.39
CA GLY A 212 -6.08 -19.84 0.43
C GLY A 212 -7.59 -19.82 0.69
N THR A 213 -8.17 -18.63 0.88
CA THR A 213 -9.62 -18.47 1.09
C THR A 213 -10.38 -18.16 -0.20
N GLY A 214 -9.70 -17.86 -1.29
CA GLY A 214 -10.29 -17.47 -2.57
C GLY A 214 -9.75 -18.26 -3.76
N GLU A 215 -9.63 -17.58 -4.91
CA GLU A 215 -9.30 -18.19 -6.21
C GLU A 215 -7.81 -18.06 -6.61
N MET A 216 -6.99 -17.33 -5.83
CA MET A 216 -5.62 -17.04 -6.22
C MET A 216 -4.66 -18.16 -5.83
N ASN A 217 -3.74 -18.51 -6.74
CA ASN A 217 -2.71 -19.52 -6.47
C ASN A 217 -1.47 -18.87 -5.84
N TRP A 218 -1.53 -18.56 -4.56
CA TRP A 218 -0.49 -17.84 -3.84
C TRP A 218 0.88 -18.51 -3.84
N PRO A 219 1.02 -19.83 -3.65
CA PRO A 219 2.33 -20.47 -3.75
C PRO A 219 2.99 -20.30 -5.12
N ASN A 220 2.20 -20.32 -6.20
CA ASN A 220 2.72 -20.07 -7.55
C ASN A 220 3.06 -18.60 -7.78
N ILE A 221 2.30 -17.67 -7.22
CA ILE A 221 2.58 -16.23 -7.27
C ILE A 221 3.88 -15.92 -6.49
N ALA A 222 4.02 -16.44 -5.26
CA ALA A 222 5.24 -16.26 -4.45
C ALA A 222 6.48 -16.79 -5.15
N LYS A 223 6.38 -18.01 -5.75
CA LYS A 223 7.45 -18.59 -6.54
C LYS A 223 7.81 -17.69 -7.73
N ALA A 224 6.82 -17.19 -8.47
CA ALA A 224 7.05 -16.30 -9.61
C ALA A 224 7.74 -14.98 -9.21
N LEU A 225 7.30 -14.34 -8.12
CA LEU A 225 7.95 -13.15 -7.57
C LEU A 225 9.43 -13.40 -7.26
N HIS A 226 9.73 -14.53 -6.62
CA HIS A 226 11.10 -14.92 -6.29
C HIS A 226 11.93 -15.17 -7.57
N GLU A 227 11.40 -15.92 -8.54
CA GLU A 227 12.08 -16.21 -9.81
C GLU A 227 12.34 -14.96 -10.66
N MET A 228 11.49 -13.92 -10.51
CA MET A 228 11.71 -12.59 -11.12
C MET A 228 12.80 -11.78 -10.40
N GLY A 229 13.25 -12.22 -9.22
CA GLY A 229 14.24 -11.52 -8.40
C GLY A 229 13.65 -10.47 -7.46
N TYR A 230 12.34 -10.49 -7.18
CA TYR A 230 11.76 -9.64 -6.14
C TYR A 230 12.21 -10.13 -4.75
N ASP A 231 12.79 -9.24 -3.97
CA ASP A 231 13.28 -9.48 -2.60
C ASP A 231 12.72 -8.47 -1.58
N GLY A 232 11.79 -7.63 -2.04
CA GLY A 232 11.13 -6.60 -1.22
C GLY A 232 10.07 -7.17 -0.28
N PRO A 233 9.42 -6.29 0.52
CA PRO A 233 8.40 -6.68 1.47
C PRO A 233 7.11 -7.14 0.79
N VAL A 234 6.44 -8.09 1.46
CA VAL A 234 5.08 -8.53 1.10
C VAL A 234 4.19 -8.30 2.33
N GLY A 235 3.14 -7.50 2.14
CA GLY A 235 2.20 -7.09 3.17
C GLY A 235 0.85 -7.78 3.03
N LEU A 236 0.35 -8.43 4.09
CA LEU A 236 -1.02 -8.90 4.15
C LEU A 236 -1.94 -7.71 4.41
N GLU A 237 -2.74 -7.33 3.42
CA GLU A 237 -3.80 -6.33 3.56
C GLU A 237 -5.16 -7.01 3.43
N ALA A 238 -5.49 -7.82 4.42
CA ALA A 238 -6.63 -8.71 4.43
C ALA A 238 -7.31 -8.78 5.79
N PHE A 239 -8.61 -9.00 5.78
CA PHE A 239 -9.35 -9.44 6.97
C PHE A 239 -9.04 -10.92 7.22
N ALA A 240 -9.21 -11.36 8.47
CA ALA A 240 -9.17 -12.77 8.78
C ALA A 240 -10.55 -13.40 8.50
N SER A 241 -10.57 -14.51 7.77
CA SER A 241 -11.81 -15.29 7.55
C SER A 241 -12.28 -16.03 8.81
N GLY A 242 -11.36 -16.23 9.75
CA GLY A 242 -11.56 -16.87 11.04
C GLY A 242 -10.64 -16.27 12.10
N ASP A 243 -9.80 -17.08 12.72
CA ASP A 243 -8.82 -16.62 13.69
C ASP A 243 -7.68 -15.83 13.01
N PRO A 244 -7.34 -14.60 13.46
CA PRO A 244 -6.30 -13.81 12.83
C PRO A 244 -4.89 -14.43 12.90
N GLU A 245 -4.59 -15.27 13.90
CA GLU A 245 -3.29 -15.95 13.98
C GLU A 245 -3.21 -17.06 12.92
N ASP A 246 -4.29 -17.80 12.71
CA ASP A 246 -4.38 -18.81 11.65
C ASP A 246 -4.26 -18.15 10.27
N ALA A 247 -4.87 -16.97 10.07
CA ALA A 247 -4.75 -16.19 8.84
C ALA A 247 -3.30 -15.75 8.56
N LEU A 248 -2.59 -15.29 9.59
CA LEU A 248 -1.17 -14.91 9.49
C LEU A 248 -0.27 -16.12 9.18
N GLU A 249 -0.55 -17.28 9.76
CA GLU A 249 0.22 -18.50 9.46
C GLU A 249 -0.07 -19.02 8.05
N ALA A 250 -1.32 -18.93 7.55
CA ALA A 250 -1.64 -19.24 6.16
C ALA A 250 -0.89 -18.30 5.19
N PHE A 251 -0.84 -17.01 5.50
CA PHE A 251 -0.04 -16.04 4.74
C PHE A 251 1.45 -16.39 4.76
N ARG A 252 2.02 -16.66 5.93
CA ARG A 252 3.42 -17.09 6.07
C ARG A 252 3.73 -18.32 5.23
N ALA A 253 2.86 -19.33 5.31
CA ALA A 253 3.03 -20.57 4.57
C ALA A 253 3.00 -20.35 3.05
N ALA A 254 2.13 -19.47 2.55
CA ALA A 254 2.02 -19.15 1.13
C ALA A 254 3.27 -18.46 0.56
N PHE A 255 4.03 -17.72 1.39
CA PHE A 255 5.21 -16.96 0.99
C PHE A 255 6.54 -17.53 1.55
N THR A 256 6.55 -18.76 2.05
CA THR A 256 7.75 -19.51 2.39
C THR A 256 8.12 -20.44 1.24
N LEU A 257 9.32 -20.25 0.64
CA LEU A 257 9.82 -20.97 -0.53
C LEU A 257 10.93 -21.96 -0.13
#